data_6ed64680200bf0adb5a66b3ff26cd1a4
#
_entry.id   6ed64680200bf0adb5a66b3ff26cd1a4
#
_cell.length_a   1.000
_cell.length_b   1.000
_cell.length_c   1.000
_cell.angle_alpha   90.00
_cell.angle_beta   90.00
_cell.angle_gamma   90.00
#
_symmetry.space_group_name_H-M   'P 1'
#
loop_
_entity.id
_entity.type
_entity.pdbx_description
1 polymer ?
#
loop_
_entity_poly.entity_id
_entity_poly.type
_entity_poly.pdbx_seq_one_letter_code
_entity_poly.pdbx_strand_id
1 'polypeptide(L)'
;LKKMAINNYDGIINARANGGADDPIYIKNTSITPAAAGNWLSLLRSAGSPGPMVGTAGNNGGIMNVTDPGAIPLINPGSNNKYLLKCGVSVPSNNGIAALLLIDVLWLANYSIASSPGNITMPALTRYTDGKGVQIGCAVNTALSSVTPTVTVTYNPASSDQGTGHSVNTGAFASALAAPKMMPLATPNLPLAAGDTGVTSITNVNISATGTGSIDLFLYKPLAMIP
;
A
#
# COMPACT_ATOMS: atom_id res chain seq x y z
N LEU A 1 32.49 14.52 -3.61
CA LEU A 1 31.93 13.88 -2.39
C LEU A 1 32.43 12.45 -2.33
N LYS A 2 33.28 12.13 -1.32
CA LYS A 2 33.79 10.79 -1.10
C LYS A 2 32.58 9.89 -0.76
N LYS A 3 32.37 8.82 -1.53
CA LYS A 3 31.42 7.73 -1.16
C LYS A 3 31.89 7.19 0.20
N MET A 4 31.15 7.48 1.26
CA MET A 4 31.39 6.85 2.54
C MET A 4 30.69 5.48 2.50
N ALA A 5 31.49 4.43 2.35
CA ALA A 5 31.00 3.08 2.56
C ALA A 5 30.76 2.87 4.07
N ILE A 6 29.56 2.44 4.45
CA ILE A 6 29.26 2.06 5.83
C ILE A 6 29.78 0.64 6.03
N ASN A 7 31.02 0.52 6.50
CA ASN A 7 31.71 -0.77 6.68
C ASN A 7 31.83 -1.16 8.17
N ASN A 8 31.49 -0.23 9.09
CA ASN A 8 31.60 -0.40 10.53
C ASN A 8 30.64 0.55 11.27
N TYR A 9 30.58 0.45 12.59
CA TYR A 9 29.76 1.29 13.45
C TYR A 9 30.09 2.79 13.32
N ASP A 10 31.39 3.15 13.16
CA ASP A 10 31.82 4.54 12.99
C ASP A 10 31.26 5.11 11.68
N GLY A 11 31.14 4.29 10.64
CA GLY A 11 30.50 4.69 9.39
C GLY A 11 29.02 5.03 9.56
N ILE A 12 28.29 4.32 10.42
CA ILE A 12 26.88 4.61 10.76
C ILE A 12 26.80 5.93 11.55
N ILE A 13 27.66 6.11 12.57
CA ILE A 13 27.69 7.31 13.40
C ILE A 13 28.02 8.53 12.54
N ASN A 14 29.02 8.43 11.68
CA ASN A 14 29.42 9.52 10.78
C ASN A 14 28.34 9.84 9.75
N ALA A 15 27.66 8.83 9.18
CA ALA A 15 26.54 9.06 8.27
C ALA A 15 25.41 9.82 8.96
N ARG A 16 25.08 9.48 10.21
CA ARG A 16 24.08 10.17 11.00
C ARG A 16 24.49 11.61 11.34
N ALA A 17 25.70 11.80 11.80
CA ALA A 17 26.25 13.13 12.15
C ALA A 17 26.28 14.10 10.95
N ASN A 18 26.44 13.58 9.73
CA ASN A 18 26.53 14.37 8.49
C ASN A 18 25.20 14.40 7.69
N GLY A 19 24.07 14.05 8.28
CA GLY A 19 22.76 14.09 7.63
C GLY A 19 22.57 13.04 6.52
N GLY A 20 23.41 12.03 6.46
CA GLY A 20 23.32 10.92 5.52
C GLY A 20 22.45 9.75 6.00
N ALA A 21 21.93 9.84 7.23
CA ALA A 21 21.01 8.84 7.79
C ALA A 21 19.77 9.53 8.36
N ASP A 22 18.61 8.98 8.04
CA ASP A 22 17.34 9.35 8.67
C ASP A 22 17.09 8.50 9.90
N ASP A 23 16.53 9.14 10.93
CA ASP A 23 16.05 8.48 12.14
C ASP A 23 14.59 8.91 12.40
N PRO A 24 13.71 8.63 11.45
CA PRO A 24 12.36 9.15 11.48
C PRO A 24 11.50 8.40 12.51
N ILE A 25 10.71 9.17 13.26
CA ILE A 25 9.64 8.64 14.12
C ILE A 25 8.32 8.93 13.42
N TYR A 26 7.55 7.85 13.18
CA TYR A 26 6.22 7.95 12.59
C TYR A 26 5.18 7.66 13.66
N ILE A 27 4.16 8.50 13.71
CA ILE A 27 3.03 8.34 14.63
C ILE A 27 1.78 8.26 13.79
N LYS A 28 1.05 7.15 13.88
CA LYS A 28 -0.25 6.98 13.24
C LYS A 28 -1.31 6.81 14.31
N ASN A 29 -2.30 7.71 14.28
CA ASN A 29 -3.48 7.64 15.13
C ASN A 29 -4.61 6.97 14.34
N THR A 30 -4.91 5.74 14.70
CA THR A 30 -6.09 5.08 14.14
C THR A 30 -6.88 4.44 15.28
N SER A 31 -8.17 4.76 15.34
CA SER A 31 -9.10 4.04 16.19
C SER A 31 -9.57 2.81 15.44
N ILE A 32 -9.00 1.66 15.78
CA ILE A 32 -9.40 0.39 15.18
C ILE A 32 -10.34 -0.31 16.14
N THR A 33 -11.63 -0.33 15.87
CA THR A 33 -12.62 -1.03 16.67
C THR A 33 -13.31 -2.10 15.85
N PRO A 34 -13.38 -3.36 16.29
CA PRO A 34 -12.28 -4.18 16.82
C PRO A 34 -11.47 -4.81 15.70
N ALA A 35 -10.15 -4.78 15.82
CA ALA A 35 -9.31 -5.64 15.01
C ALA A 35 -9.42 -7.07 15.52
N ALA A 36 -10.06 -7.96 14.78
CA ALA A 36 -9.96 -9.38 15.06
C ALA A 36 -8.51 -9.85 14.75
N ALA A 37 -7.99 -10.76 15.56
CA ALA A 37 -6.69 -11.36 15.31
C ALA A 37 -6.63 -11.96 13.89
N GLY A 38 -5.50 -11.77 13.21
CA GLY A 38 -5.30 -12.25 11.85
C GLY A 38 -5.80 -11.31 10.74
N ASN A 39 -6.37 -10.15 11.06
CA ASN A 39 -6.79 -9.17 10.07
C ASN A 39 -5.69 -8.15 9.77
N TRP A 40 -5.54 -7.82 8.49
CA TRP A 40 -4.71 -6.72 8.04
C TRP A 40 -5.46 -5.40 8.03
N LEU A 41 -4.74 -4.34 8.35
CA LEU A 41 -5.26 -2.99 8.43
C LEU A 41 -4.35 -2.05 7.64
N SER A 42 -4.97 -1.12 6.92
CA SER A 42 -4.22 -0.09 6.18
C SER A 42 -4.00 1.14 7.06
N LEU A 43 -2.75 1.58 7.18
CA LEU A 43 -2.41 2.85 7.82
C LEU A 43 -2.31 4.02 6.83
N LEU A 44 -2.59 3.80 5.56
CA LEU A 44 -2.40 4.81 4.50
C LEU A 44 -3.25 6.06 4.75
N ARG A 45 -4.49 5.90 5.24
CA ARG A 45 -5.41 7.00 5.52
C ARG A 45 -5.41 7.45 6.98
N SER A 46 -4.66 6.81 7.84
CA SER A 46 -4.62 7.16 9.25
C SER A 46 -3.99 8.54 9.46
N ALA A 47 -4.60 9.33 10.32
CA ALA A 47 -4.04 10.60 10.79
C ALA A 47 -2.70 10.37 11.50
N GLY A 48 -1.91 11.41 11.62
CA GLY A 48 -0.63 11.37 12.32
C GLY A 48 0.49 12.11 11.59
N SER A 49 1.73 11.64 11.80
CA SER A 49 2.91 12.15 11.10
C SER A 49 3.67 10.97 10.47
N PRO A 50 3.76 10.91 9.14
CA PRO A 50 3.14 11.78 8.15
C PRO A 50 1.61 11.71 8.20
N GLY A 51 0.92 12.72 7.64
CA GLY A 51 -0.54 12.78 7.54
C GLY A 51 -1.15 11.62 6.72
N PRO A 52 -2.45 11.63 6.50
CA PRO A 52 -3.10 10.64 5.66
C PRO A 52 -2.65 10.77 4.20
N MET A 53 -2.43 9.64 3.54
CA MET A 53 -2.18 9.60 2.10
C MET A 53 -3.46 10.03 1.36
N VAL A 54 -3.31 10.83 0.32
CA VAL A 54 -4.44 11.30 -0.49
C VAL A 54 -4.37 10.64 -1.85
N GLY A 55 -5.31 9.73 -2.14
CA GLY A 55 -5.46 9.14 -3.48
C GLY A 55 -6.09 10.13 -4.45
N THR A 56 -5.75 10.01 -5.72
CA THR A 56 -6.39 10.78 -6.78
C THR A 56 -7.83 10.33 -6.94
N ALA A 57 -8.76 11.28 -6.88
CA ALA A 57 -10.15 11.01 -7.19
C ALA A 57 -10.31 10.73 -8.70
N GLY A 58 -11.25 9.84 -9.04
CA GLY A 58 -11.53 9.46 -10.41
C GLY A 58 -11.06 8.06 -10.78
N ASN A 59 -11.53 7.57 -11.92
CA ASN A 59 -11.38 6.16 -12.28
C ASN A 59 -9.92 5.73 -12.51
N ASN A 60 -9.05 6.63 -12.96
CA ASN A 60 -7.70 6.26 -13.37
C ASN A 60 -6.67 6.27 -12.23
N GLY A 61 -7.03 6.82 -11.04
CA GLY A 61 -6.09 6.95 -9.94
C GLY A 61 -4.86 7.81 -10.28
N GLY A 62 -3.83 7.75 -9.45
CA GLY A 62 -2.60 8.52 -9.63
C GLY A 62 -1.33 7.77 -9.19
N ILE A 63 -0.21 8.11 -9.83
CA ILE A 63 1.11 7.63 -9.42
C ILE A 63 1.50 8.33 -8.11
N MET A 64 1.99 7.56 -7.16
CA MET A 64 2.41 8.07 -5.85
C MET A 64 3.91 8.34 -5.81
N ASN A 65 4.28 9.45 -5.19
CA ASN A 65 5.65 9.93 -5.08
C ASN A 65 6.03 10.23 -3.63
N VAL A 66 7.31 10.36 -3.35
CA VAL A 66 7.84 10.67 -2.01
C VAL A 66 7.40 12.04 -1.48
N THR A 67 6.96 12.93 -2.36
CA THR A 67 6.48 14.28 -2.02
C THR A 67 4.96 14.34 -1.76
N ASP A 68 4.25 13.24 -2.01
CA ASP A 68 2.80 13.22 -1.85
C ASP A 68 2.40 13.18 -0.36
N PRO A 69 1.24 13.72 0.01
CA PRO A 69 0.74 13.63 1.38
C PRO A 69 0.70 12.18 1.86
N GLY A 70 1.15 11.96 3.08
CA GLY A 70 1.20 10.63 3.69
C GLY A 70 2.42 9.78 3.34
N ALA A 71 3.25 10.22 2.39
CA ALA A 71 4.55 9.59 2.15
C ALA A 71 5.49 9.79 3.35
N ILE A 72 6.29 8.77 3.64
CA ILE A 72 7.35 8.86 4.64
C ILE A 72 8.45 9.79 4.09
N PRO A 73 8.75 10.94 4.73
CA PRO A 73 9.77 11.85 4.25
C PRO A 73 11.15 11.22 4.45
N LEU A 74 11.74 10.71 3.38
CA LEU A 74 13.08 10.15 3.39
C LEU A 74 14.03 11.09 2.67
N ILE A 75 15.25 11.28 3.21
CA ILE A 75 16.29 12.02 2.52
C ILE A 75 16.62 11.32 1.20
N ASN A 76 16.64 12.08 0.11
CA ASN A 76 17.00 11.55 -1.19
C ASN A 76 18.50 11.16 -1.21
N PRO A 77 18.85 9.89 -1.40
CA PRO A 77 20.25 9.45 -1.44
C PRO A 77 20.98 9.83 -2.71
N GLY A 78 20.33 10.53 -3.65
CA GLY A 78 20.89 10.85 -4.96
C GLY A 78 21.17 9.57 -5.77
N SER A 79 22.43 9.39 -6.22
CA SER A 79 22.87 8.19 -6.93
C SER A 79 23.25 7.01 -6.03
N ASN A 80 23.12 7.14 -4.71
CA ASN A 80 23.49 6.10 -3.76
C ASN A 80 22.26 5.27 -3.35
N ASN A 81 22.49 4.07 -2.87
CA ASN A 81 21.44 3.24 -2.29
C ASN A 81 21.11 3.71 -0.87
N LYS A 82 19.85 3.59 -0.49
CA LYS A 82 19.40 3.77 0.89
C LYS A 82 19.07 2.41 1.49
N TYR A 83 19.49 2.20 2.73
CA TYR A 83 19.31 0.93 3.43
C TYR A 83 18.49 1.14 4.71
N LEU A 84 17.53 0.25 4.96
CA LEU A 84 16.83 0.15 6.23
C LEU A 84 17.72 -0.63 7.20
N LEU A 85 18.29 0.04 8.20
CA LEU A 85 19.16 -0.60 9.19
C LEU A 85 18.38 -1.17 10.38
N LYS A 86 17.32 -0.48 10.79
CA LYS A 86 16.47 -0.89 11.91
C LYS A 86 15.08 -0.30 11.73
N CYS A 87 14.08 -1.06 12.10
CA CYS A 87 12.72 -0.57 12.28
C CYS A 87 12.12 -1.25 13.52
N GLY A 88 11.26 -0.54 14.21
CA GLY A 88 10.55 -1.07 15.36
C GLY A 88 9.16 -0.45 15.44
N VAL A 89 8.23 -1.15 16.04
CA VAL A 89 6.86 -0.70 16.27
C VAL A 89 6.59 -0.66 17.76
N SER A 90 5.95 0.39 18.23
CA SER A 90 5.44 0.50 19.57
C SER A 90 3.97 0.90 19.53
N VAL A 91 3.15 0.21 20.32
CA VAL A 91 1.72 0.53 20.47
C VAL A 91 1.45 0.82 21.94
N PRO A 92 0.63 1.86 22.26
CA PRO A 92 0.43 2.32 23.63
C PRO A 92 -0.53 1.46 24.45
N SER A 93 -1.02 0.34 23.94
CA SER A 93 -1.99 -0.52 24.63
C SER A 93 -1.66 -2.00 24.50
N ASN A 94 -2.29 -2.83 25.35
CA ASN A 94 -2.11 -4.28 25.37
C ASN A 94 -2.60 -5.02 24.10
N ASN A 95 -3.20 -4.32 23.16
CA ASN A 95 -3.63 -4.87 21.88
C ASN A 95 -2.47 -4.74 20.87
N GLY A 96 -1.45 -5.57 21.05
CA GLY A 96 -0.23 -5.53 20.26
C GLY A 96 -0.47 -5.72 18.75
N ILE A 97 0.23 -4.93 17.93
CA ILE A 97 0.42 -5.23 16.51
C ILE A 97 1.41 -6.38 16.43
N ALA A 98 1.03 -7.46 15.75
CA ALA A 98 1.91 -8.61 15.59
C ALA A 98 2.93 -8.42 14.47
N ALA A 99 2.63 -7.61 13.44
CA ALA A 99 3.54 -7.31 12.34
C ALA A 99 3.15 -6.02 11.60
N LEU A 100 4.12 -5.31 11.07
CA LEU A 100 3.94 -4.14 10.18
C LEU A 100 4.61 -4.42 8.84
N LEU A 101 3.87 -4.23 7.76
CA LEU A 101 4.40 -4.31 6.40
C LEU A 101 4.78 -2.90 5.92
N LEU A 102 6.07 -2.65 5.70
CA LEU A 102 6.57 -1.45 5.03
C LEU A 102 6.44 -1.64 3.52
N ILE A 103 5.81 -0.67 2.85
CA ILE A 103 5.52 -0.75 1.41
C ILE A 103 5.93 0.54 0.68
N ASP A 104 6.32 0.40 -0.58
CA ASP A 104 6.39 1.51 -1.53
C ASP A 104 5.08 1.53 -2.33
N VAL A 105 4.23 2.52 -2.08
CA VAL A 105 2.96 2.70 -2.83
C VAL A 105 3.27 3.35 -4.16
N LEU A 106 2.94 2.67 -5.25
CA LEU A 106 3.28 3.07 -6.62
C LEU A 106 2.14 3.82 -7.30
N TRP A 107 0.92 3.38 -7.05
CA TRP A 107 -0.31 3.93 -7.60
C TRP A 107 -1.43 3.77 -6.57
N LEU A 108 -2.35 4.74 -6.53
CA LEU A 108 -3.49 4.75 -5.61
C LEU A 108 -4.72 5.37 -6.28
N ALA A 109 -5.84 4.68 -6.19
CA ALA A 109 -7.15 5.17 -6.57
C ALA A 109 -8.13 5.03 -5.41
N ASN A 110 -9.06 5.97 -5.31
CA ASN A 110 -10.17 5.90 -4.37
C ASN A 110 -11.48 5.74 -5.15
N TYR A 111 -12.20 4.66 -4.89
CA TYR A 111 -13.47 4.34 -5.55
C TYR A 111 -14.63 4.38 -4.56
N SER A 112 -15.66 5.17 -4.89
CA SER A 112 -16.96 5.02 -4.25
C SER A 112 -17.58 3.68 -4.63
N ILE A 113 -18.18 2.96 -3.68
CA ILE A 113 -18.93 1.74 -3.99
C ILE A 113 -20.36 2.02 -4.48
N ALA A 114 -20.72 3.29 -4.70
CA ALA A 114 -22.01 3.65 -5.28
C ALA A 114 -22.14 3.28 -6.78
N SER A 115 -21.01 3.01 -7.45
CA SER A 115 -20.97 2.58 -8.86
C SER A 115 -19.70 1.77 -9.12
N SER A 116 -19.77 0.92 -10.16
CA SER A 116 -18.58 0.21 -10.65
C SER A 116 -17.75 1.13 -11.53
N PRO A 117 -16.42 1.28 -11.28
CA PRO A 117 -15.55 2.14 -12.09
C PRO A 117 -15.46 1.72 -13.56
N GLY A 118 -15.45 0.42 -13.85
CA GLY A 118 -15.28 -0.11 -15.19
C GLY A 118 -13.84 -0.06 -15.70
N ASN A 119 -13.66 0.34 -16.96
CA ASN A 119 -12.34 0.41 -17.60
C ASN A 119 -11.48 1.52 -16.98
N ILE A 120 -10.22 1.19 -16.74
CA ILE A 120 -9.22 2.05 -16.15
C ILE A 120 -8.10 2.32 -17.16
N THR A 121 -7.74 3.58 -17.32
CA THR A 121 -6.52 4.00 -18.02
C THR A 121 -5.49 4.43 -16.98
N MET A 122 -4.91 3.44 -16.31
CA MET A 122 -3.91 3.69 -15.28
C MET A 122 -2.65 4.34 -15.89
N PRO A 123 -2.11 5.43 -15.29
CA PRO A 123 -0.81 5.96 -15.72
C PRO A 123 0.30 4.91 -15.58
N ALA A 124 1.27 4.92 -16.48
CA ALA A 124 2.41 3.99 -16.42
C ALA A 124 3.18 4.14 -15.11
N LEU A 125 3.61 3.02 -14.52
CA LEU A 125 4.45 3.03 -13.33
C LEU A 125 5.79 3.71 -13.63
N THR A 126 6.24 4.57 -12.72
CA THR A 126 7.54 5.28 -12.82
C THR A 126 8.65 4.53 -12.08
N ARG A 127 8.28 3.58 -11.20
CA ARG A 127 9.18 2.68 -10.46
C ARG A 127 8.69 1.25 -10.65
N TYR A 128 9.58 0.27 -10.65
CA TYR A 128 9.27 -1.15 -10.88
C TYR A 128 8.42 -1.35 -12.15
N THR A 129 8.86 -0.72 -13.23
CA THR A 129 8.12 -0.66 -14.50
C THR A 129 7.90 -2.01 -15.16
N ASP A 130 8.71 -3.01 -14.80
CA ASP A 130 8.54 -4.41 -15.19
C ASP A 130 7.43 -5.13 -14.39
N GLY A 131 6.91 -4.51 -13.33
CA GLY A 131 5.87 -5.02 -12.47
C GLY A 131 6.30 -6.13 -11.50
N LYS A 132 7.53 -6.63 -11.59
CA LYS A 132 7.98 -7.79 -10.82
C LYS A 132 7.90 -7.56 -9.30
N GLY A 133 7.13 -8.42 -8.61
CA GLY A 133 6.89 -8.36 -7.18
C GLY A 133 5.99 -7.18 -6.74
N VAL A 134 5.37 -6.47 -7.67
CA VAL A 134 4.31 -5.49 -7.38
C VAL A 134 3.03 -6.24 -7.05
N GLN A 135 2.37 -5.81 -5.97
CA GLN A 135 1.16 -6.43 -5.44
C GLN A 135 -0.03 -5.48 -5.54
N ILE A 136 -1.24 -6.03 -5.51
CA ILE A 136 -2.50 -5.28 -5.45
C ILE A 136 -3.01 -5.29 -4.02
N GLY A 137 -3.22 -4.11 -3.43
CA GLY A 137 -3.87 -3.94 -2.14
C GLY A 137 -5.25 -3.33 -2.30
N CYS A 138 -6.20 -3.76 -1.47
CA CYS A 138 -7.53 -3.16 -1.38
C CYS A 138 -7.87 -2.91 0.09
N ALA A 139 -8.25 -1.68 0.43
CA ALA A 139 -8.60 -1.30 1.79
C ALA A 139 -9.90 -0.49 1.83
N VAL A 140 -10.67 -0.64 2.90
CA VAL A 140 -11.83 0.22 3.15
C VAL A 140 -11.34 1.60 3.59
N ASN A 141 -11.71 2.64 2.86
CA ASN A 141 -11.39 4.02 3.20
C ASN A 141 -12.52 4.69 4.00
N THR A 142 -13.75 4.57 3.52
CA THR A 142 -14.94 5.01 4.27
C THR A 142 -15.82 3.79 4.53
N ALA A 143 -16.33 3.67 5.75
CA ALA A 143 -17.15 2.52 6.15
C ALA A 143 -18.23 2.20 5.11
N LEU A 144 -18.32 0.92 4.78
CA LEU A 144 -19.30 0.42 3.83
C LEU A 144 -20.69 0.31 4.48
N SER A 145 -21.74 0.55 3.70
CA SER A 145 -23.11 0.26 4.11
C SER A 145 -23.36 -1.26 4.24
N SER A 146 -24.59 -1.66 4.51
CA SER A 146 -24.98 -3.06 4.73
C SER A 146 -24.92 -3.95 3.46
N VAL A 147 -24.20 -3.54 2.42
CA VAL A 147 -23.95 -4.33 1.22
C VAL A 147 -22.69 -5.20 1.38
N THR A 148 -22.62 -6.27 0.61
CA THR A 148 -21.51 -7.23 0.62
C THR A 148 -20.86 -7.30 -0.78
N PRO A 149 -20.25 -6.19 -1.28
CA PRO A 149 -19.67 -6.19 -2.61
C PRO A 149 -18.48 -7.13 -2.70
N THR A 150 -18.24 -7.63 -3.92
CA THR A 150 -16.95 -8.19 -4.34
C THR A 150 -16.32 -7.21 -5.31
N VAL A 151 -15.04 -6.89 -5.10
CA VAL A 151 -14.26 -6.08 -6.05
C VAL A 151 -13.44 -7.04 -6.91
N THR A 152 -13.69 -7.03 -8.20
CA THR A 152 -12.90 -7.77 -9.20
C THR A 152 -11.99 -6.80 -9.91
N VAL A 153 -10.70 -7.12 -9.95
CA VAL A 153 -9.66 -6.30 -10.55
C VAL A 153 -9.09 -7.07 -11.74
N THR A 154 -9.12 -6.47 -12.93
CA THR A 154 -8.40 -6.97 -14.10
C THR A 154 -7.10 -6.20 -14.25
N TYR A 155 -6.00 -6.92 -14.43
CA TYR A 155 -4.65 -6.36 -14.45
C TYR A 155 -3.79 -6.99 -15.55
N ASN A 156 -2.74 -6.30 -15.93
CA ASN A 156 -1.66 -6.87 -16.71
C ASN A 156 -0.56 -7.37 -15.76
N PRO A 157 -0.10 -8.61 -15.91
CA PRO A 157 0.94 -9.18 -15.06
C PRO A 157 2.31 -8.52 -15.30
N ALA A 158 3.31 -8.94 -14.54
CA ALA A 158 4.69 -8.52 -14.77
C ALA A 158 5.14 -8.86 -16.18
N SER A 159 6.05 -8.05 -16.75
CA SER A 159 6.50 -8.20 -18.15
C SER A 159 7.19 -9.55 -18.45
N SER A 160 7.62 -10.26 -17.40
CA SER A 160 8.17 -11.62 -17.52
C SER A 160 7.10 -12.71 -17.56
N ASP A 161 5.87 -12.38 -17.20
CA ASP A 161 4.79 -13.33 -17.07
C ASP A 161 4.01 -13.45 -18.40
N GLN A 162 3.23 -14.50 -18.56
CA GLN A 162 2.50 -14.75 -19.79
C GLN A 162 1.08 -14.17 -19.72
N GLY A 163 0.62 -13.62 -20.85
CA GLY A 163 -0.76 -13.16 -21.02
C GLY A 163 -1.00 -11.71 -20.65
N THR A 164 -2.25 -11.32 -20.76
CA THR A 164 -2.75 -9.97 -20.40
C THR A 164 -4.18 -10.09 -19.89
N GLY A 165 -4.62 -9.12 -19.09
CA GLY A 165 -6.02 -9.08 -18.63
C GLY A 165 -6.36 -10.19 -17.64
N HIS A 166 -5.44 -10.58 -16.77
CA HIS A 166 -5.73 -11.51 -15.68
C HIS A 166 -6.66 -10.86 -14.66
N SER A 167 -7.52 -11.65 -14.01
CA SER A 167 -8.49 -11.13 -13.06
C SER A 167 -8.38 -11.82 -11.71
N VAL A 168 -8.48 -11.01 -10.66
CA VAL A 168 -8.54 -11.47 -9.26
C VAL A 168 -9.65 -10.72 -8.52
N ASN A 169 -10.09 -11.25 -7.40
CA ASN A 169 -11.12 -10.59 -6.60
C ASN A 169 -10.81 -10.62 -5.11
N THR A 170 -11.47 -9.72 -4.38
CA THR A 170 -11.32 -9.58 -2.93
C THR A 170 -12.04 -10.68 -2.12
N GLY A 171 -12.85 -11.52 -2.77
CA GLY A 171 -13.94 -12.19 -2.07
C GLY A 171 -15.05 -11.19 -1.69
N ALA A 172 -16.15 -11.67 -1.16
CA ALA A 172 -17.23 -10.83 -0.69
C ALA A 172 -16.80 -10.06 0.58
N PHE A 173 -17.03 -8.75 0.60
CA PHE A 173 -16.86 -7.97 1.83
C PHE A 173 -17.90 -8.37 2.86
N ALA A 174 -17.53 -8.29 4.14
CA ALA A 174 -18.52 -8.40 5.19
C ALA A 174 -19.45 -7.17 5.15
N SER A 175 -20.71 -7.36 5.54
CA SER A 175 -21.66 -6.27 5.68
C SER A 175 -21.14 -5.20 6.65
N ALA A 176 -21.36 -3.93 6.32
CA ALA A 176 -20.96 -2.79 7.15
C ALA A 176 -19.46 -2.79 7.53
N LEU A 177 -18.57 -3.19 6.61
CA LEU A 177 -17.16 -3.28 6.90
C LEU A 177 -16.58 -1.89 7.19
N ALA A 178 -15.94 -1.76 8.36
CA ALA A 178 -15.37 -0.50 8.82
C ALA A 178 -13.98 -0.25 8.21
N ALA A 179 -13.65 1.03 7.99
CA ALA A 179 -12.27 1.45 7.73
C ALA A 179 -11.40 1.19 8.98
N PRO A 180 -10.11 0.91 8.84
CA PRO A 180 -9.31 0.79 7.62
C PRO A 180 -8.96 -0.68 7.25
N LYS A 181 -9.91 -1.58 7.31
CA LYS A 181 -9.68 -3.02 7.07
C LYS A 181 -9.24 -3.29 5.63
N MET A 182 -8.25 -4.18 5.48
CA MET A 182 -7.84 -4.70 4.18
C MET A 182 -8.78 -5.80 3.68
N MET A 183 -8.82 -6.00 2.38
CA MET A 183 -9.53 -7.12 1.75
C MET A 183 -8.60 -7.82 0.74
N PRO A 184 -8.45 -9.13 0.83
CA PRO A 184 -8.97 -10.04 1.87
C PRO A 184 -8.44 -9.71 3.27
N LEU A 185 -9.20 -10.01 4.32
CA LEU A 185 -8.83 -9.66 5.71
C LEU A 185 -7.53 -10.35 6.17
N ALA A 186 -7.29 -11.58 5.71
CA ALA A 186 -6.18 -12.41 6.17
C ALA A 186 -4.85 -12.15 5.44
N THR A 187 -4.86 -11.35 4.36
CA THR A 187 -3.67 -11.06 3.56
C THR A 187 -3.58 -9.58 3.22
N PRO A 188 -2.38 -8.99 3.10
CA PRO A 188 -2.23 -7.59 2.73
C PRO A 188 -2.42 -7.33 1.24
N ASN A 189 -2.60 -8.38 0.43
CA ASN A 189 -2.70 -8.32 -1.03
C ASN A 189 -3.80 -9.24 -1.55
N LEU A 190 -4.31 -8.90 -2.73
CA LEU A 190 -5.10 -9.82 -3.54
C LEU A 190 -4.19 -10.94 -4.07
N PRO A 191 -4.61 -12.21 -3.98
CA PRO A 191 -3.86 -13.30 -4.58
C PRO A 191 -3.86 -13.13 -6.10
N LEU A 192 -2.69 -13.00 -6.72
CA LEU A 192 -2.55 -12.93 -8.17
C LEU A 192 -2.90 -14.28 -8.82
N ALA A 193 -3.14 -14.28 -10.13
CA ALA A 193 -3.36 -15.52 -10.88
C ALA A 193 -2.13 -16.43 -10.80
N ALA A 194 -2.35 -17.74 -10.89
CA ALA A 194 -1.28 -18.71 -10.76
C ALA A 194 -0.20 -18.50 -11.83
N GLY A 195 1.04 -18.38 -11.39
CA GLY A 195 2.21 -18.13 -12.24
C GLY A 195 2.60 -16.65 -12.35
N ASP A 196 1.74 -15.71 -11.95
CA ASP A 196 2.07 -14.29 -12.00
C ASP A 196 3.03 -13.90 -10.87
N THR A 197 4.06 -13.15 -11.23
CA THR A 197 5.09 -12.69 -10.31
C THR A 197 4.89 -11.23 -9.87
N GLY A 198 3.92 -10.53 -10.48
CA GLY A 198 3.59 -9.15 -10.14
C GLY A 198 2.65 -8.49 -11.15
N VAL A 199 2.53 -7.16 -11.05
CA VAL A 199 1.54 -6.35 -11.78
C VAL A 199 2.17 -5.13 -12.41
N THR A 200 1.90 -4.87 -13.70
CA THR A 200 2.34 -3.64 -14.39
C THR A 200 1.25 -2.57 -14.43
N SER A 201 -0.03 -2.95 -14.52
CA SER A 201 -1.15 -2.00 -14.57
C SER A 201 -2.49 -2.65 -14.22
N ILE A 202 -3.43 -1.81 -13.77
CA ILE A 202 -4.84 -2.16 -13.63
C ILE A 202 -5.57 -1.68 -14.88
N THR A 203 -6.42 -2.54 -15.46
CA THR A 203 -7.17 -2.23 -16.70
C THR A 203 -8.67 -2.16 -16.50
N ASN A 204 -9.20 -2.86 -15.48
CA ASN A 204 -10.62 -2.78 -15.14
C ASN A 204 -10.84 -3.01 -13.64
N VAL A 205 -11.86 -2.36 -13.10
CA VAL A 205 -12.34 -2.57 -11.74
C VAL A 205 -13.86 -2.71 -11.77
N ASN A 206 -14.34 -3.85 -11.30
CA ASN A 206 -15.77 -4.13 -11.19
C ASN A 206 -16.18 -4.32 -9.73
N ILE A 207 -17.27 -3.67 -9.33
CA ILE A 207 -17.86 -3.76 -7.98
C ILE A 207 -19.24 -4.41 -8.14
N SER A 208 -19.45 -5.58 -7.55
CA SER A 208 -20.62 -6.45 -7.82
C SER A 208 -21.93 -5.95 -7.19
N ALA A 209 -21.86 -5.10 -6.16
CA ALA A 209 -23.03 -4.56 -5.47
C ALA A 209 -22.76 -3.12 -5.03
N THR A 210 -23.73 -2.24 -5.25
CA THR A 210 -23.60 -0.82 -4.95
C THR A 210 -24.15 -0.45 -3.58
N GLY A 211 -23.57 0.57 -2.97
CA GLY A 211 -23.95 1.06 -1.65
C GLY A 211 -23.22 2.35 -1.30
N THR A 212 -23.18 2.72 -0.04
CA THR A 212 -22.38 3.86 0.42
C THR A 212 -21.05 3.41 1.00
N GLY A 213 -20.07 4.31 0.97
CA GLY A 213 -18.71 4.08 1.39
C GLY A 213 -17.72 4.10 0.24
N SER A 214 -16.46 3.87 0.55
CA SER A 214 -15.40 3.88 -0.46
C SER A 214 -14.27 2.92 -0.11
N ILE A 215 -13.55 2.51 -1.14
CA ILE A 215 -12.36 1.68 -1.04
C ILE A 215 -11.16 2.39 -1.66
N ASP A 216 -9.99 2.10 -1.14
CA ASP A 216 -8.71 2.39 -1.80
C ASP A 216 -8.21 1.11 -2.47
N LEU A 217 -7.93 1.21 -3.76
CA LEU A 217 -7.20 0.21 -4.53
C LEU A 217 -5.82 0.75 -4.84
N PHE A 218 -4.77 -0.01 -4.57
CA PHE A 218 -3.41 0.47 -4.75
C PHE A 218 -2.47 -0.62 -5.22
N LEU A 219 -1.46 -0.21 -6.00
CA LEU A 219 -0.31 -1.03 -6.34
C LEU A 219 0.84 -0.67 -5.42
N TYR A 220 1.52 -1.67 -4.91
CA TYR A 220 2.64 -1.46 -4.01
C TYR A 220 3.73 -2.52 -4.16
N LYS A 221 4.96 -2.13 -3.82
CA LYS A 221 6.08 -3.06 -3.65
C LYS A 221 6.30 -3.30 -2.16
N PRO A 222 6.21 -4.54 -1.66
CA PRO A 222 6.64 -4.87 -0.31
C PRO A 222 8.14 -4.58 -0.14
N LEU A 223 8.51 -3.89 0.93
CA LEU A 223 9.91 -3.54 1.22
C LEU A 223 10.45 -4.34 2.41
N ALA A 224 9.70 -4.40 3.50
CA ALA A 224 10.10 -5.13 4.71
C ALA A 224 8.90 -5.54 5.54
N MET A 225 9.01 -6.70 6.20
CA MET A 225 8.12 -7.11 7.28
C MET A 225 8.81 -6.83 8.61
N ILE A 226 8.12 -6.11 9.49
CA ILE A 226 8.60 -5.70 10.80
C ILE A 226 7.76 -6.44 11.83
N PRO A 227 8.35 -7.36 12.60
CA PRO A 227 7.65 -8.12 13.64
C PRO A 227 7.32 -7.28 14.87
#